data_53e1dcc9c641483f88ee5a269a39975b
#
_entry.id   53e1dcc9c641483f88ee5a269a39975b
#
_cell.length_a   1.000
_cell.length_b   1.000
_cell.length_c   1.000
_cell.angle_alpha   90.00
_cell.angle_beta   90.00
_cell.angle_gamma   90.00
#
_symmetry.space_group_name_H-M   'P 1'
#
loop_
_entity.id
_entity.type
_entity.pdbx_description
1 polymer ?
#
loop_
_entity_poly.entity_id
_entity_poly.type
_entity_poly.pdbx_seq_one_letter_code
_entity_poly.pdbx_strand_id
1 'polypeptide(L)'
;MTGLRPSTTGIYGNLNWFRDLPKYKDWVTLPQYFRNHGYYAVSGGKLFHQPKGKFSDPISWDHQYSLGQGTPRPKMSRRYTHGLKQKFSNPILARLIDWEALEQPKEQSADWKAADGAADFLMRNHDKPFFLACGIYLPHLPWHVPKKYFDLHPIEKIKLPKHQINDIDDIPPGGRRMIGDAAKIIRESGKWREAVQGCL
;
A
#
# COMPACT_ATOMS: atom_id res chain seq x y z
N MET A 1 9.50 0.81 10.75
CA MET A 1 10.87 0.26 10.61
C MET A 1 11.92 0.99 11.46
N THR A 2 11.76 2.28 11.72
CA THR A 2 12.71 3.05 12.56
C THR A 2 12.38 3.02 14.06
N GLY A 3 11.18 2.62 14.46
CA GLY A 3 10.69 2.73 15.83
C GLY A 3 10.40 4.18 16.30
N LEU A 4 10.55 5.16 15.41
CA LEU A 4 10.37 6.58 15.72
C LEU A 4 9.02 7.10 15.23
N ARG A 5 8.44 8.02 16.00
CA ARG A 5 7.21 8.71 15.62
C ARG A 5 7.50 9.87 14.64
N PRO A 6 6.54 10.25 13.81
CA PRO A 6 6.66 11.44 12.94
C PRO A 6 7.02 12.71 13.71
N SER A 7 6.44 12.90 14.89
CA SER A 7 6.77 14.05 15.78
C SER A 7 8.22 14.06 16.26
N THR A 8 8.88 12.90 16.34
CA THR A 8 10.29 12.79 16.70
C THR A 8 11.21 13.06 15.51
N THR A 9 10.82 12.58 14.33
CA THR A 9 11.64 12.72 13.11
C THR A 9 11.38 14.02 12.36
N GLY A 10 10.23 14.66 12.56
CA GLY A 10 9.75 15.77 11.73
C GLY A 10 9.25 15.34 10.35
N ILE A 11 9.15 14.03 10.07
CA ILE A 11 8.71 13.49 8.78
C ILE A 11 7.23 13.16 8.84
N TYR A 12 6.42 13.99 8.22
CA TYR A 12 4.96 13.85 8.18
C TYR A 12 4.42 13.45 6.81
N GLY A 13 5.27 13.41 5.79
CA GLY A 13 4.87 13.11 4.41
C GLY A 13 5.75 12.07 3.74
N ASN A 14 5.30 11.60 2.59
CA ASN A 14 5.90 10.49 1.86
C ASN A 14 7.09 10.88 0.96
N LEU A 15 7.37 12.17 0.82
CA LEU A 15 8.45 12.67 -0.03
C LEU A 15 9.79 12.80 0.70
N ASN A 16 9.76 12.74 2.03
CA ASN A 16 10.94 12.87 2.86
C ASN A 16 11.45 11.50 3.25
N TRP A 17 12.75 11.32 3.15
CA TRP A 17 13.42 10.10 3.54
C TRP A 17 14.22 10.31 4.83
N PHE A 18 14.07 9.43 5.82
CA PHE A 18 14.68 9.65 7.14
C PHE A 18 16.21 9.70 7.09
N ARG A 19 16.83 8.96 6.16
CA ARG A 19 18.31 8.98 6.01
C ARG A 19 18.85 10.24 5.34
N ASP A 20 17.99 11.08 4.74
CA ASP A 20 18.40 12.40 4.26
C ASP A 20 18.58 13.39 5.42
N LEU A 21 18.11 13.05 6.62
CA LEU A 21 18.28 13.87 7.82
C LEU A 21 19.60 13.46 8.52
N PRO A 22 20.56 14.38 8.75
CA PRO A 22 21.84 14.05 9.35
C PRO A 22 21.75 13.26 10.66
N LYS A 23 20.78 13.59 11.50
CA LYS A 23 20.51 12.91 12.78
C LYS A 23 20.12 11.42 12.61
N TYR A 24 19.52 11.06 11.50
CA TYR A 24 18.96 9.71 11.27
C TYR A 24 19.64 8.97 10.12
N LYS A 25 20.70 9.52 9.55
CA LYS A 25 21.43 8.94 8.43
C LYS A 25 21.85 7.48 8.71
N ASP A 26 22.42 7.26 9.88
CA ASP A 26 22.94 5.97 10.30
C ASP A 26 22.02 5.23 11.28
N TRP A 27 20.75 5.64 11.34
CA TRP A 27 19.77 5.05 12.25
C TRP A 27 19.54 3.58 11.91
N VAL A 28 19.68 2.72 12.94
CA VAL A 28 19.46 1.29 12.81
C VAL A 28 17.96 0.99 12.69
N THR A 29 17.55 0.41 11.58
CA THR A 29 16.17 -0.05 11.36
C THR A 29 15.94 -1.42 11.99
N LEU A 30 14.68 -1.82 12.13
CA LEU A 30 14.33 -3.13 12.66
C LEU A 30 15.03 -4.28 11.91
N PRO A 31 15.05 -4.36 10.57
CA PRO A 31 15.80 -5.41 9.88
C PRO A 31 17.31 -5.34 10.13
N GLN A 32 17.90 -4.14 10.15
CA GLN A 32 19.31 -3.98 10.48
C GLN A 32 19.65 -4.46 11.89
N TYR A 33 18.74 -4.22 12.85
CA TYR A 33 18.91 -4.74 14.20
C TYR A 33 19.03 -6.25 14.21
N PHE A 34 18.15 -6.96 13.50
CA PHE A 34 18.24 -8.41 13.37
C PHE A 34 19.53 -8.85 12.67
N ARG A 35 19.91 -8.17 11.59
CA ARG A 35 21.21 -8.46 10.90
C ARG A 35 22.40 -8.32 11.82
N ASN A 36 22.45 -7.27 12.62
CA ASN A 36 23.52 -7.01 13.58
C ASN A 36 23.59 -8.09 14.69
N HIS A 37 22.51 -8.89 14.85
CA HIS A 37 22.44 -10.02 15.78
C HIS A 37 22.49 -11.39 15.09
N GLY A 38 23.07 -11.45 13.90
CA GLY A 38 23.36 -12.72 13.19
C GLY A 38 22.21 -13.29 12.37
N TYR A 39 21.09 -12.56 12.24
CA TYR A 39 19.98 -12.98 11.37
C TYR A 39 20.24 -12.61 9.92
N TYR A 40 19.73 -13.43 9.01
CA TYR A 40 19.65 -13.10 7.60
C TYR A 40 18.35 -12.35 7.30
N ALA A 41 18.42 -11.07 6.95
CA ALA A 41 17.24 -10.22 6.76
C ALA A 41 16.82 -10.21 5.29
N VAL A 42 15.60 -10.68 5.03
CA VAL A 42 15.05 -10.85 3.70
C VAL A 42 13.72 -10.09 3.57
N SER A 43 13.48 -9.49 2.42
CA SER A 43 12.24 -8.77 2.17
C SER A 43 11.69 -8.98 0.78
N GLY A 44 10.35 -8.90 0.68
CA GLY A 44 9.63 -8.84 -0.58
C GLY A 44 8.38 -7.96 -0.49
N GLY A 45 7.99 -7.37 -1.62
CA GLY A 45 6.83 -6.49 -1.70
C GLY A 45 7.01 -5.12 -1.04
N LYS A 46 5.91 -4.53 -0.55
CA LYS A 46 5.90 -3.18 -0.02
C LYS A 46 6.13 -3.16 1.49
N LEU A 47 7.31 -2.75 1.93
CA LEU A 47 7.68 -2.63 3.35
C LEU A 47 8.00 -1.18 3.75
N PHE A 48 8.82 -0.50 2.98
CA PHE A 48 8.97 0.94 3.03
C PHE A 48 8.03 1.61 2.01
N HIS A 49 8.06 2.94 1.91
CA HIS A 49 7.12 3.67 1.06
C HIS A 49 7.20 3.28 -0.42
N GLN A 50 8.40 3.03 -0.93
CA GLN A 50 8.61 2.58 -2.31
C GLN A 50 9.37 1.25 -2.37
N PRO A 51 9.14 0.43 -3.40
CA PRO A 51 9.76 -0.88 -3.50
C PRO A 51 11.21 -0.83 -3.97
N LYS A 52 11.64 0.28 -4.56
CA LYS A 52 12.96 0.45 -5.18
C LYS A 52 13.63 1.76 -4.79
N GLY A 53 14.95 1.80 -5.00
CA GLY A 53 15.76 2.98 -4.73
C GLY A 53 15.90 3.27 -3.25
N LYS A 54 16.28 4.50 -2.89
CA LYS A 54 16.55 4.89 -1.49
C LYS A 54 15.37 4.64 -0.56
N PHE A 55 14.15 4.77 -1.04
CA PHE A 55 12.92 4.59 -0.25
C PHE A 55 12.56 3.12 0.03
N SER A 56 13.30 2.15 -0.50
CA SER A 56 13.19 0.73 -0.10
C SER A 56 14.16 0.36 1.00
N ASP A 57 15.06 1.26 1.35
CA ASP A 57 16.14 1.10 2.32
C ASP A 57 17.00 -0.16 2.08
N PRO A 58 17.73 -0.23 0.94
CA PRO A 58 18.49 -1.43 0.59
C PRO A 58 19.47 -1.87 1.66
N ILE A 59 20.04 -0.91 2.40
CA ILE A 59 21.00 -1.20 3.47
C ILE A 59 20.40 -1.91 4.69
N SER A 60 19.07 -1.96 4.78
CA SER A 60 18.37 -2.72 5.82
C SER A 60 18.33 -4.22 5.59
N TRP A 61 18.61 -4.69 4.37
CA TRP A 61 18.34 -6.05 3.93
C TRP A 61 19.60 -6.75 3.41
N ASP A 62 19.70 -8.05 3.63
CA ASP A 62 20.68 -8.90 2.95
C ASP A 62 20.18 -9.28 1.56
N HIS A 63 18.88 -9.49 1.43
CA HIS A 63 18.24 -9.83 0.16
C HIS A 63 16.85 -9.19 0.03
N GLN A 64 16.55 -8.67 -1.16
CA GLN A 64 15.23 -8.18 -1.52
C GLN A 64 14.74 -8.88 -2.79
N TYR A 65 13.61 -9.56 -2.69
CA TYR A 65 12.95 -10.21 -3.83
C TYR A 65 11.64 -9.48 -4.16
N SER A 66 11.11 -9.69 -5.38
CA SER A 66 9.80 -9.15 -5.81
C SER A 66 9.58 -7.67 -5.45
N LEU A 67 10.43 -6.80 -6.00
CA LEU A 67 10.36 -5.35 -5.77
C LEU A 67 9.25 -4.67 -6.60
N GLY A 68 8.06 -5.26 -6.67
CA GLY A 68 6.89 -4.72 -7.33
C GLY A 68 5.90 -4.10 -6.35
N GLN A 69 4.96 -3.32 -6.88
CA GLN A 69 3.79 -2.80 -6.15
C GLN A 69 2.54 -2.94 -7.00
N GLY A 70 1.46 -3.35 -6.36
CA GLY A 70 0.14 -3.45 -6.98
C GLY A 70 0.07 -4.46 -8.12
N THR A 71 -1.02 -4.42 -8.85
CA THR A 71 -1.23 -5.26 -10.02
C THR A 71 -0.90 -4.47 -11.28
N PRO A 72 -0.10 -5.01 -12.23
CA PRO A 72 0.20 -4.33 -13.48
C PRO A 72 -1.08 -3.96 -14.20
N ARG A 73 -1.22 -2.72 -14.63
CA ARG A 73 -2.37 -2.27 -15.43
C ARG A 73 -2.27 -2.82 -16.84
N PRO A 74 -3.33 -3.38 -17.40
CA PRO A 74 -3.41 -3.60 -18.84
C PRO A 74 -3.23 -2.26 -19.56
N LYS A 75 -2.48 -2.24 -20.67
CA LYS A 75 -2.24 -1.01 -21.46
C LYS A 75 -3.52 -0.29 -21.91
N MET A 76 -4.66 -0.94 -21.86
CA MET A 76 -5.96 -0.43 -22.31
C MET A 76 -6.83 0.18 -21.20
N SER A 77 -6.51 0.02 -19.92
CA SER A 77 -7.34 0.62 -18.86
C SER A 77 -7.02 2.10 -18.69
N ARG A 78 -7.39 2.91 -19.67
CA ARG A 78 -7.32 4.38 -19.60
C ARG A 78 -8.55 5.02 -18.95
N ARG A 79 -9.44 4.22 -18.40
CA ARG A 79 -10.64 4.71 -17.71
C ARG A 79 -10.36 4.87 -16.22
N TYR A 80 -9.67 5.94 -15.91
CA TYR A 80 -9.41 6.30 -14.53
C TYR A 80 -10.70 6.75 -13.83
N THR A 81 -10.90 6.26 -12.61
CA THR A 81 -11.85 6.80 -11.64
C THR A 81 -13.33 6.73 -12.05
N HIS A 82 -13.73 5.78 -12.90
CA HIS A 82 -15.15 5.60 -13.28
C HIS A 82 -15.86 6.90 -13.70
N GLY A 83 -15.16 7.80 -14.38
CA GLY A 83 -15.65 9.13 -14.76
C GLY A 83 -15.62 10.18 -13.63
N LEU A 84 -15.04 9.86 -12.47
CA LEU A 84 -15.02 10.77 -11.32
C LEU A 84 -13.77 11.66 -11.28
N LYS A 85 -12.79 11.45 -12.14
CA LYS A 85 -11.49 12.16 -12.11
C LYS A 85 -11.62 13.69 -11.99
N GLN A 86 -12.55 14.28 -12.70
CA GLN A 86 -12.74 15.73 -12.72
C GLN A 86 -13.42 16.28 -11.44
N LYS A 87 -13.97 15.40 -10.61
CA LYS A 87 -14.65 15.77 -9.38
C LYS A 87 -13.69 15.89 -8.19
N PHE A 88 -12.49 15.33 -8.29
CA PHE A 88 -11.50 15.37 -7.21
C PHE A 88 -10.70 16.65 -7.25
N SER A 89 -10.68 17.37 -6.13
CA SER A 89 -9.85 18.58 -5.96
C SER A 89 -8.35 18.23 -5.90
N ASN A 90 -8.02 17.05 -5.36
CA ASN A 90 -6.64 16.58 -5.27
C ASN A 90 -6.25 15.78 -6.53
N PRO A 91 -5.30 16.27 -7.36
CA PRO A 91 -4.88 15.59 -8.59
C PRO A 91 -4.20 14.24 -8.36
N ILE A 92 -3.61 14.00 -7.19
CA ILE A 92 -3.02 12.70 -6.85
C ILE A 92 -4.13 11.69 -6.60
N LEU A 93 -5.14 12.05 -5.79
CA LEU A 93 -6.31 11.21 -5.55
C LEU A 93 -7.07 10.93 -6.85
N ALA A 94 -7.21 11.94 -7.71
CA ALA A 94 -7.81 11.80 -9.04
C ALA A 94 -7.13 10.75 -9.93
N ARG A 95 -5.88 10.42 -9.66
CA ARG A 95 -5.12 9.39 -10.39
C ARG A 95 -5.16 8.02 -9.72
N LEU A 96 -5.34 7.99 -8.41
CA LEU A 96 -5.21 6.77 -7.62
C LEU A 96 -6.55 6.12 -7.31
N ILE A 97 -7.63 6.92 -7.18
CA ILE A 97 -8.96 6.37 -6.88
C ILE A 97 -9.53 5.70 -8.12
N ASP A 98 -9.38 4.40 -8.16
CA ASP A 98 -9.87 3.56 -9.23
C ASP A 98 -10.01 2.12 -8.72
N TRP A 99 -10.94 1.34 -9.30
CA TRP A 99 -11.14 -0.07 -8.99
C TRP A 99 -11.54 -0.83 -10.24
N GLU A 100 -11.02 -2.02 -10.39
CA GLU A 100 -11.29 -2.85 -11.55
C GLU A 100 -11.03 -4.33 -11.27
N ALA A 101 -11.96 -5.18 -11.69
CA ALA A 101 -11.75 -6.61 -11.77
C ALA A 101 -10.91 -6.93 -13.02
N LEU A 102 -9.69 -7.41 -12.83
CA LEU A 102 -8.77 -7.67 -13.93
C LEU A 102 -8.87 -9.12 -14.41
N GLU A 103 -9.06 -9.31 -15.71
CA GLU A 103 -9.01 -10.62 -16.37
C GLU A 103 -7.56 -11.07 -16.60
N GLN A 104 -6.78 -11.12 -15.53
CA GLN A 104 -5.38 -11.57 -15.58
C GLN A 104 -5.09 -12.58 -14.48
N PRO A 105 -4.11 -13.48 -14.72
CA PRO A 105 -3.68 -14.44 -13.71
C PRO A 105 -3.15 -13.75 -12.47
N LYS A 106 -3.46 -14.29 -11.30
CA LYS A 106 -3.01 -13.77 -10.00
C LYS A 106 -1.48 -13.68 -9.91
N GLU A 107 -0.78 -14.57 -10.60
CA GLU A 107 0.68 -14.69 -10.67
C GLU A 107 1.36 -13.45 -11.29
N GLN A 108 0.59 -12.63 -12.00
CA GLN A 108 1.06 -11.35 -12.50
C GLN A 108 1.02 -10.23 -11.46
N SER A 109 0.23 -10.41 -10.39
CA SER A 109 0.17 -9.46 -9.29
C SER A 109 1.50 -9.40 -8.52
N ALA A 110 1.90 -8.19 -8.12
CA ALA A 110 3.09 -8.00 -7.29
C ALA A 110 2.91 -8.60 -5.90
N ASP A 111 1.69 -8.54 -5.36
CA ASP A 111 1.37 -9.12 -4.05
C ASP A 111 1.46 -10.64 -4.06
N TRP A 112 0.96 -11.27 -5.15
CA TRP A 112 1.15 -12.71 -5.32
C TRP A 112 2.63 -13.07 -5.36
N LYS A 113 3.43 -12.36 -6.16
CA LYS A 113 4.87 -12.62 -6.25
C LYS A 113 5.59 -12.39 -4.93
N ALA A 114 5.14 -11.42 -4.13
CA ALA A 114 5.69 -11.21 -2.80
C ALA A 114 5.38 -12.37 -1.86
N ALA A 115 4.12 -12.85 -1.86
CA ALA A 115 3.71 -13.99 -1.06
C ALA A 115 4.37 -15.30 -1.49
N ASP A 116 4.43 -15.54 -2.79
CA ASP A 116 5.04 -16.73 -3.41
C ASP A 116 6.55 -16.79 -3.10
N GLY A 117 7.26 -15.68 -3.28
CA GLY A 117 8.68 -15.59 -2.91
C GLY A 117 8.94 -15.76 -1.42
N ALA A 118 8.00 -15.35 -0.55
CA ALA A 118 8.10 -15.62 0.89
C ALA A 118 7.92 -17.13 1.17
N ALA A 119 6.94 -17.77 0.52
CA ALA A 119 6.72 -19.21 0.62
C ALA A 119 7.93 -19.99 0.13
N ASP A 120 8.47 -19.63 -1.02
CA ASP A 120 9.69 -20.24 -1.58
C ASP A 120 10.89 -20.10 -0.64
N PHE A 121 11.03 -18.93 -0.02
CA PHE A 121 12.09 -18.72 0.96
C PHE A 121 11.92 -19.64 2.17
N LEU A 122 10.73 -19.75 2.72
CA LEU A 122 10.44 -20.60 3.89
C LEU A 122 10.61 -22.10 3.62
N MET A 123 10.48 -22.54 2.38
CA MET A 123 10.66 -23.94 1.98
C MET A 123 12.15 -24.36 1.85
N ARG A 124 13.06 -23.41 1.88
CA ARG A 124 14.52 -23.69 1.78
C ARG A 124 15.10 -24.06 3.14
N ASN A 125 16.24 -24.76 3.11
CA ASN A 125 17.05 -24.91 4.31
C ASN A 125 17.80 -23.61 4.63
N HIS A 126 17.90 -23.28 5.90
CA HIS A 126 18.55 -22.07 6.36
C HIS A 126 19.65 -22.38 7.37
N ASP A 127 20.88 -21.94 7.09
CA ASP A 127 22.04 -22.11 7.98
C ASP A 127 22.05 -21.10 9.13
N LYS A 128 21.24 -20.05 9.04
CA LYS A 128 21.15 -18.97 10.02
C LYS A 128 19.69 -18.68 10.38
N PRO A 129 19.42 -18.15 11.57
CA PRO A 129 18.13 -17.58 11.84
C PRO A 129 17.85 -16.44 10.87
N PHE A 130 16.62 -16.23 10.50
CA PHE A 130 16.24 -15.20 9.53
C PHE A 130 15.17 -14.26 10.05
N PHE A 131 15.16 -13.06 9.49
CA PHE A 131 14.09 -12.08 9.58
C PHE A 131 13.48 -11.92 8.20
N LEU A 132 12.30 -12.51 8.00
CA LEU A 132 11.57 -12.42 6.73
C LEU A 132 10.44 -11.42 6.84
N ALA A 133 10.41 -10.45 5.93
CA ALA A 133 9.33 -9.49 5.80
C ALA A 133 8.66 -9.61 4.44
N CYS A 134 7.33 -9.84 4.45
CA CYS A 134 6.50 -9.89 3.25
C CYS A 134 5.47 -8.76 3.30
N GLY A 135 5.61 -7.79 2.40
CA GLY A 135 4.77 -6.60 2.34
C GLY A 135 3.73 -6.71 1.23
N ILE A 136 2.45 -6.76 1.60
CA ILE A 136 1.33 -6.72 0.66
C ILE A 136 0.96 -5.27 0.38
N TYR A 137 0.73 -4.93 -0.89
CA TYR A 137 0.39 -3.57 -1.30
C TYR A 137 -1.10 -3.25 -1.14
N LEU A 138 -1.97 -4.17 -1.53
CA LEU A 138 -3.41 -4.02 -1.39
C LEU A 138 -3.82 -4.08 0.10
N PRO A 139 -4.85 -3.34 0.51
CA PRO A 139 -5.80 -2.54 -0.27
C PRO A 139 -5.39 -1.08 -0.53
N HIS A 140 -4.11 -0.77 -0.74
CA HIS A 140 -3.72 0.57 -1.18
C HIS A 140 -4.23 0.83 -2.61
N LEU A 141 -4.68 2.06 -2.87
CA LEU A 141 -5.13 2.51 -4.19
C LEU A 141 -4.04 2.39 -5.28
N PRO A 142 -4.43 2.11 -6.53
CA PRO A 142 -5.77 1.75 -7.01
C PRO A 142 -6.12 0.29 -6.70
N TRP A 143 -7.41 -0.02 -6.56
CA TRP A 143 -7.91 -1.36 -6.27
C TRP A 143 -8.11 -2.18 -7.55
N HIS A 144 -7.03 -2.47 -8.23
CA HIS A 144 -7.01 -3.32 -9.40
C HIS A 144 -6.64 -4.74 -8.98
N VAL A 145 -7.60 -5.64 -9.05
CA VAL A 145 -7.50 -6.97 -8.44
C VAL A 145 -7.92 -8.03 -9.45
N PRO A 146 -7.27 -9.20 -9.51
CA PRO A 146 -7.75 -10.30 -10.33
C PRO A 146 -9.21 -10.62 -10.05
N LYS A 147 -10.00 -10.77 -11.13
CA LYS A 147 -11.47 -10.95 -11.07
C LYS A 147 -11.93 -11.99 -10.05
N LYS A 148 -11.20 -13.06 -9.89
CA LYS A 148 -11.53 -14.12 -8.93
C LYS A 148 -11.69 -13.64 -7.49
N TYR A 149 -11.00 -12.56 -7.09
CA TYR A 149 -11.13 -11.97 -5.76
C TYR A 149 -12.37 -11.08 -5.66
N PHE A 150 -12.72 -10.36 -6.72
CA PHE A 150 -14.01 -9.66 -6.81
C PHE A 150 -15.20 -10.63 -6.69
N ASP A 151 -15.11 -11.81 -7.33
CA ASP A 151 -16.16 -12.81 -7.31
C ASP A 151 -16.41 -13.41 -5.92
N LEU A 152 -15.43 -13.33 -5.01
CA LEU A 152 -15.62 -13.71 -3.60
C LEU A 152 -16.55 -12.76 -2.84
N HIS A 153 -16.69 -11.54 -3.34
CA HIS A 153 -17.49 -10.47 -2.73
C HIS A 153 -18.56 -9.97 -3.72
N PRO A 154 -19.63 -10.76 -3.99
CA PRO A 154 -20.69 -10.34 -4.89
C PRO A 154 -21.28 -9.01 -4.47
N ILE A 155 -21.46 -8.09 -5.41
CA ILE A 155 -21.83 -6.70 -5.13
C ILE A 155 -23.14 -6.56 -4.36
N GLU A 156 -24.10 -7.46 -4.61
CA GLU A 156 -25.40 -7.50 -3.94
C GLU A 156 -25.30 -7.91 -2.47
N LYS A 157 -24.21 -8.58 -2.06
CA LYS A 157 -23.93 -8.99 -0.68
C LYS A 157 -23.09 -8.00 0.10
N ILE A 158 -22.53 -6.98 -0.56
CA ILE A 158 -21.69 -5.97 0.09
C ILE A 158 -22.52 -5.18 1.11
N LYS A 159 -22.11 -5.24 2.36
CA LYS A 159 -22.65 -4.39 3.43
C LYS A 159 -21.87 -3.09 3.49
N LEU A 160 -22.51 -1.99 3.17
CA LEU A 160 -21.87 -0.68 3.27
C LEU A 160 -21.57 -0.33 4.73
N PRO A 161 -20.41 0.27 5.02
CA PRO A 161 -20.11 0.79 6.35
C PRO A 161 -21.17 1.80 6.79
N LYS A 162 -21.47 1.79 8.09
CA LYS A 162 -22.30 2.86 8.67
C LYS A 162 -21.57 4.19 8.50
N HIS A 163 -22.30 5.20 8.09
CA HIS A 163 -21.77 6.54 7.90
C HIS A 163 -22.72 7.57 8.53
N GLN A 164 -22.15 8.47 9.30
CA GLN A 164 -22.87 9.64 9.83
C GLN A 164 -22.52 10.85 8.97
N ILE A 165 -23.54 11.64 8.60
CA ILE A 165 -23.36 12.80 7.70
C ILE A 165 -22.46 13.85 8.36
N ASN A 166 -22.58 14.01 9.67
CA ASN A 166 -21.86 14.99 10.49
C ASN A 166 -20.66 14.43 11.25
N ASP A 167 -20.15 13.27 10.86
CA ASP A 167 -19.05 12.56 11.54
C ASP A 167 -17.73 13.37 11.65
N ILE A 168 -17.61 14.40 10.83
CA ILE A 168 -16.43 15.28 10.83
C ILE A 168 -16.63 16.60 11.59
N ASP A 169 -17.80 16.82 12.20
CA ASP A 169 -18.13 18.12 12.78
C ASP A 169 -17.37 18.41 14.07
N ASP A 170 -16.99 17.39 14.80
CA ASP A 170 -16.16 17.48 16.02
C ASP A 170 -14.65 17.56 15.73
N ILE A 171 -14.25 17.39 14.46
CA ILE A 171 -12.81 17.44 14.09
C ILE A 171 -12.33 18.90 14.07
N PRO A 172 -11.23 19.23 14.75
CA PRO A 172 -10.64 20.57 14.73
C PRO A 172 -10.29 21.05 13.31
N PRO A 173 -10.32 22.37 13.04
CA PRO A 173 -10.10 22.91 11.70
C PRO A 173 -8.81 22.46 11.01
N GLY A 174 -7.74 22.22 11.77
CA GLY A 174 -6.49 21.65 11.26
C GLY A 174 -6.67 20.24 10.70
N GLY A 175 -7.38 19.38 11.41
CA GLY A 175 -7.69 18.02 10.96
C GLY A 175 -8.66 18.02 9.76
N ARG A 176 -9.69 18.87 9.78
CA ARG A 176 -10.63 18.97 8.65
C ARG A 176 -9.93 19.30 7.33
N ARG A 177 -8.89 20.15 7.34
CA ARG A 177 -8.10 20.47 6.14
C ARG A 177 -7.33 19.27 5.57
N MET A 178 -7.09 18.24 6.39
CA MET A 178 -6.40 17.02 5.96
C MET A 178 -7.37 15.98 5.38
N ILE A 179 -8.67 16.14 5.59
CA ILE A 179 -9.68 15.23 5.07
C ILE A 179 -9.90 15.53 3.59
N GLY A 180 -9.68 14.53 2.75
CA GLY A 180 -9.96 14.62 1.33
C GLY A 180 -11.46 14.46 1.03
N ASP A 181 -11.87 14.93 -0.14
CA ASP A 181 -13.24 14.86 -0.66
C ASP A 181 -13.63 13.50 -1.28
N ALA A 182 -12.67 12.58 -1.38
CA ALA A 182 -12.82 11.32 -2.11
C ALA A 182 -14.02 10.47 -1.66
N ALA A 183 -14.18 10.25 -0.36
CA ALA A 183 -15.26 9.45 0.18
C ALA A 183 -16.63 10.09 -0.11
N LYS A 184 -16.74 11.41 0.00
CA LYS A 184 -17.95 12.17 -0.35
C LYS A 184 -18.28 12.01 -1.83
N ILE A 185 -17.33 12.26 -2.72
CA ILE A 185 -17.51 12.18 -4.18
C ILE A 185 -17.95 10.78 -4.60
N ILE A 186 -17.34 9.74 -4.06
CA ILE A 186 -17.69 8.34 -4.37
C ILE A 186 -19.13 8.04 -3.92
N ARG A 187 -19.51 8.44 -2.71
CA ARG A 187 -20.88 8.24 -2.21
C ARG A 187 -21.92 8.97 -3.06
N GLU A 188 -21.70 10.25 -3.33
CA GLU A 188 -22.61 11.09 -4.12
C GLU A 188 -22.73 10.64 -5.58
N SER A 189 -21.72 9.93 -6.10
CA SER A 189 -21.77 9.36 -7.45
C SER A 189 -22.61 8.09 -7.58
N GLY A 190 -23.11 7.54 -6.47
CA GLY A 190 -23.81 6.25 -6.45
C GLY A 190 -22.90 5.02 -6.56
N LYS A 191 -21.57 5.21 -6.62
CA LYS A 191 -20.58 4.13 -6.85
C LYS A 191 -19.94 3.60 -5.57
N TRP A 192 -20.48 3.94 -4.42
CA TRP A 192 -19.86 3.56 -3.14
C TRP A 192 -19.78 2.05 -2.94
N ARG A 193 -20.84 1.31 -3.34
CA ARG A 193 -20.85 -0.16 -3.21
C ARG A 193 -19.78 -0.83 -4.09
N GLU A 194 -19.62 -0.35 -5.32
CA GLU A 194 -18.56 -0.82 -6.23
C GLU A 194 -17.16 -0.54 -5.65
N ALA A 195 -16.94 0.67 -5.12
CA ALA A 195 -15.67 1.04 -4.52
C ALA A 195 -15.33 0.20 -3.28
N VAL A 196 -16.34 -0.11 -2.44
CA VAL A 196 -16.17 -1.01 -1.27
C VAL A 196 -15.84 -2.42 -1.73
N GLN A 197 -16.49 -2.94 -2.78
CA GLN A 197 -16.16 -4.24 -3.36
C GLN A 197 -14.70 -4.28 -3.82
N GLY A 198 -14.22 -3.23 -4.49
CA GLY A 198 -12.84 -3.16 -4.96
C GLY A 198 -11.80 -3.09 -3.83
N CYS A 199 -12.19 -2.63 -2.63
CA CYS A 199 -11.33 -2.53 -1.45
C CYS A 199 -11.25 -3.83 -0.64
N LEU A 200 -12.28 -4.67 -0.70
CA LEU A 200 -12.36 -5.96 0.02
C LEU A 200 -11.49 -7.02 -0.62
#